data_59637fa5b21a79b9d7689f86afa7dc54
#
_entry.id   59637fa5b21a79b9d7689f86afa7dc54
#
_cell.length_a   1.000
_cell.length_b   1.000
_cell.length_c   1.000
_cell.angle_alpha   90.00
_cell.angle_beta   90.00
_cell.angle_gamma   90.00
#
_symmetry.space_group_name_H-M   'P 1'
#
loop_
_entity.id
_entity.type
_entity.pdbx_description
1 polymer ?
#
loop_
_entity_poly.entity_id
_entity_poly.type
_entity_poly.pdbx_seq_one_letter_code
_entity_poly.pdbx_strand_id
1 'polypeptide(L)'
;MTRCTAPVRGHRSAAAAADCPACGGRYGRYRSGYSSFGSYSSSSYPPSRSSGGRSSGGSARKSTKPRWSGASSAVWYTPEQVQALTPVRENVENLAASQPDLRDVFLCHAWDDRQGSAKELHDLLEGRGVRVWFSEKDLGLGVPMMRAIDKGLVNSRVGIVLVTPAMLRRLPAEGIADKELSALLRRERLVPVVHGTTYEELEQVSLLLASRAGLSTAEESMAEVAAKIAELVAA
;
A
#
# COMPACT_ATOMS: atom_id res chain seq x y z
N MET A 1 35.04 32.86 -17.64
CA MET A 1 33.91 32.11 -17.05
C MET A 1 34.11 30.64 -17.37
N THR A 2 34.47 29.86 -16.40
CA THR A 2 34.68 28.41 -16.53
C THR A 2 33.31 27.69 -16.57
N ARG A 3 33.09 26.89 -17.60
CA ARG A 3 31.81 26.15 -17.78
C ARG A 3 31.92 24.79 -17.08
N CYS A 4 30.81 24.33 -16.48
CA CYS A 4 30.74 23.00 -15.91
C CYS A 4 30.90 21.92 -17.00
N THR A 5 31.67 20.87 -16.73
CA THR A 5 31.92 19.76 -17.66
C THR A 5 30.72 18.81 -17.81
N ALA A 6 29.70 18.91 -16.95
CA ALA A 6 28.47 18.11 -17.03
C ALA A 6 27.20 19.01 -16.85
N PRO A 7 26.89 19.90 -17.81
CA PRO A 7 25.85 20.91 -17.64
C PRO A 7 24.41 20.39 -17.64
N VAL A 8 24.19 19.18 -18.19
CA VAL A 8 22.81 18.67 -18.44
C VAL A 8 22.36 17.63 -17.40
N ARG A 9 23.28 16.81 -16.87
CA ARG A 9 22.95 15.67 -15.99
C ARG A 9 23.70 15.67 -14.66
N GLY A 10 24.50 16.70 -14.36
CA GLY A 10 25.36 16.74 -13.21
C GLY A 10 26.53 15.73 -13.27
N HIS A 11 27.40 15.75 -12.25
CA HIS A 11 28.51 14.80 -12.15
C HIS A 11 28.06 13.48 -11.56
N ARG A 12 28.45 12.35 -12.19
CA ARG A 12 28.06 11.01 -11.76
C ARG A 12 28.78 10.51 -10.51
N SER A 13 29.84 11.18 -10.08
CA SER A 13 30.57 10.85 -8.86
C SER A 13 31.10 12.11 -8.15
N ALA A 14 31.36 12.02 -6.85
CA ALA A 14 31.93 13.10 -6.07
C ALA A 14 33.34 13.49 -6.56
N ALA A 15 34.12 12.53 -7.04
CA ALA A 15 35.43 12.78 -7.62
C ALA A 15 35.33 13.61 -8.92
N ALA A 16 34.43 13.27 -9.80
CA ALA A 16 34.18 14.01 -11.05
C ALA A 16 33.62 15.43 -10.78
N ALA A 17 32.94 15.65 -9.66
CA ALA A 17 32.50 16.97 -9.23
C ALA A 17 33.66 17.81 -8.64
N ALA A 18 34.59 17.17 -7.93
CA ALA A 18 35.78 17.83 -7.36
C ALA A 18 36.76 18.32 -8.43
N ASP A 19 36.93 17.55 -9.50
CA ASP A 19 37.80 17.88 -10.63
C ASP A 19 37.20 18.89 -11.63
N CYS A 20 35.94 19.25 -11.45
CA CYS A 20 35.27 20.21 -12.32
C CYS A 20 35.64 21.65 -11.98
N PRO A 21 36.19 22.45 -12.95
CA PRO A 21 36.61 23.81 -12.70
C PRO A 21 35.50 24.79 -12.27
N ALA A 22 34.24 24.43 -12.54
CA ALA A 22 33.09 25.23 -12.16
C ALA A 22 32.43 24.76 -10.85
N CYS A 23 32.60 23.49 -10.45
CA CYS A 23 31.93 22.86 -9.29
C CYS A 23 32.87 22.57 -8.13
N GLY A 24 34.17 22.28 -8.37
CA GLY A 24 35.16 21.88 -7.36
C GLY A 24 35.41 22.94 -6.28
N GLY A 25 35.24 24.23 -6.58
CA GLY A 25 35.40 25.30 -5.62
C GLY A 25 34.30 25.45 -4.56
N ARG A 26 33.15 24.79 -4.73
CA ARG A 26 32.00 24.90 -3.79
C ARG A 26 31.99 23.86 -2.68
N TYR A 27 32.73 22.75 -2.85
CA TYR A 27 32.77 21.67 -1.86
C TYR A 27 33.90 21.77 -0.85
N GLY A 28 34.80 22.77 -1.00
CA GLY A 28 36.01 22.94 -0.19
C GLY A 28 35.87 23.69 1.15
N ARG A 29 34.64 24.07 1.58
CA ARG A 29 34.49 24.95 2.77
C ARG A 29 33.75 24.35 3.98
N TYR A 30 33.56 23.04 4.02
CA TYR A 30 33.09 22.42 5.25
C TYR A 30 34.05 21.30 5.72
N ARG A 31 35.24 21.70 6.08
CA ARG A 31 36.13 20.96 6.95
C ARG A 31 36.78 21.96 7.93
N SER A 32 36.12 22.17 9.00
CA SER A 32 36.64 22.69 10.29
C SER A 32 36.15 21.69 11.32
N GLY A 33 36.88 20.91 11.97
CA GLY A 33 38.10 21.07 12.73
C GLY A 33 37.79 20.50 14.09
N TYR A 34 38.29 19.30 14.40
CA TYR A 34 38.60 18.97 15.78
C TYR A 34 39.91 18.19 15.77
N SER A 35 40.91 18.93 16.23
CA SER A 35 42.24 18.43 16.56
C SER A 35 42.22 17.87 17.98
N SER A 36 42.78 16.72 18.14
CA SER A 36 43.86 16.29 19.04
C SER A 36 43.75 16.44 20.55
N PHE A 37 44.33 15.42 21.13
CA PHE A 37 44.94 15.17 22.45
C PHE A 37 44.06 14.30 23.35
N GLY A 38 44.54 13.20 23.91
CA GLY A 38 45.79 12.70 24.24
C GLY A 38 45.71 11.28 24.80
N SER A 39 46.79 10.58 24.70
CA SER A 39 47.08 9.27 25.25
C SER A 39 46.91 9.22 26.78
N TYR A 40 46.61 8.04 27.31
CA TYR A 40 47.31 7.30 28.37
C TYR A 40 46.56 6.03 28.77
N SER A 41 47.20 4.91 28.50
CA SER A 41 47.62 3.80 29.34
C SER A 41 46.61 3.03 30.25
N SER A 42 46.53 1.78 29.91
CA SER A 42 46.75 0.60 30.77
C SER A 42 45.71 0.18 31.84
N SER A 43 45.26 -0.97 31.66
CA SER A 43 45.34 -2.17 32.52
C SER A 43 44.01 -2.81 32.91
N SER A 44 44.02 -4.11 32.70
CA SER A 44 43.44 -5.20 33.52
C SER A 44 42.11 -5.75 33.05
N TYR A 45 42.24 -6.91 32.44
CA TYR A 45 41.26 -7.99 32.38
C TYR A 45 41.00 -8.55 33.81
N PRO A 46 39.91 -9.29 34.09
CA PRO A 46 39.52 -10.51 33.37
C PRO A 46 37.99 -10.74 33.22
N PRO A 47 37.58 -11.94 32.75
CA PRO A 47 36.43 -12.15 31.92
C PRO A 47 35.22 -12.67 32.67
N SER A 48 34.04 -12.42 32.16
CA SER A 48 32.90 -13.24 32.55
C SER A 48 32.01 -13.55 31.35
N ARG A 49 31.85 -14.82 31.18
CA ARG A 49 30.97 -15.54 30.27
C ARG A 49 29.52 -15.04 30.40
N SER A 50 28.84 -14.88 29.30
CA SER A 50 27.49 -15.45 29.18
C SER A 50 27.10 -15.57 27.72
N SER A 51 26.86 -16.77 27.37
CA SER A 51 26.04 -17.44 26.38
C SER A 51 25.32 -16.51 25.37
N GLY A 52 25.69 -16.75 24.10
CA GLY A 52 24.99 -16.26 22.95
C GLY A 52 23.57 -16.80 22.85
N GLY A 53 22.64 -15.91 22.86
CA GLY A 53 21.36 -16.11 22.22
C GLY A 53 21.42 -15.42 20.84
N ARG A 54 21.58 -16.20 19.79
CA ARG A 54 21.23 -15.75 18.44
C ARG A 54 19.71 -15.65 18.39
N SER A 55 19.17 -14.51 18.75
CA SER A 55 17.84 -14.16 18.32
C SER A 55 17.94 -13.78 16.85
N SER A 56 17.45 -14.64 15.98
CA SER A 56 17.09 -14.30 14.62
C SER A 56 16.18 -13.09 14.70
N GLY A 57 16.70 -11.94 14.30
CA GLY A 57 15.95 -10.70 14.20
C GLY A 57 14.92 -10.82 13.09
N GLY A 58 13.75 -11.37 13.39
CA GLY A 58 12.55 -11.06 12.65
C GLY A 58 12.34 -9.56 12.82
N SER A 59 12.38 -8.81 11.74
CA SER A 59 11.97 -7.39 11.73
C SER A 59 10.55 -7.33 12.23
N ALA A 60 10.35 -7.03 13.52
CA ALA A 60 9.03 -6.77 14.05
C ALA A 60 8.46 -5.59 13.26
N ARG A 61 7.53 -5.88 12.35
CA ARG A 61 6.81 -4.84 11.59
C ARG A 61 6.16 -3.93 12.64
N LYS A 62 6.58 -2.68 12.67
CA LYS A 62 6.01 -1.70 13.59
C LYS A 62 4.54 -1.54 13.25
N SER A 63 3.67 -1.99 14.13
CA SER A 63 2.24 -1.79 14.02
C SER A 63 1.86 -0.42 14.58
N THR A 64 0.89 0.25 13.98
CA THR A 64 0.42 1.57 14.37
C THR A 64 -1.11 1.64 14.30
N LYS A 65 -1.70 2.64 14.96
CA LYS A 65 -3.12 2.95 14.83
C LYS A 65 -3.28 4.26 14.07
N PRO A 66 -4.02 4.27 12.96
CA PRO A 66 -4.33 5.51 12.26
C PRO A 66 -5.33 6.35 13.07
N ARG A 67 -5.45 7.62 12.73
CA ARG A 67 -6.36 8.56 13.42
C ARG A 67 -7.84 8.18 13.32
N TRP A 68 -8.23 7.48 12.27
CA TRP A 68 -9.61 7.04 12.07
C TRP A 68 -9.95 5.75 12.82
N SER A 69 -8.95 5.03 13.33
CA SER A 69 -9.19 3.84 14.14
C SER A 69 -9.68 4.27 15.53
N GLY A 70 -10.76 3.65 15.98
CA GLY A 70 -11.31 3.93 17.32
C GLY A 70 -10.29 3.65 18.43
N ALA A 71 -10.33 4.41 19.50
CA ALA A 71 -9.39 4.25 20.63
C ALA A 71 -9.43 2.84 21.24
N SER A 72 -10.60 2.19 21.23
CA SER A 72 -10.83 0.83 21.74
C SER A 72 -10.63 -0.26 20.66
N SER A 73 -10.31 0.09 19.43
CA SER A 73 -10.11 -0.88 18.35
C SER A 73 -8.97 -1.84 18.67
N ALA A 74 -9.17 -3.12 18.36
CA ALA A 74 -8.11 -4.14 18.38
C ALA A 74 -7.36 -4.25 17.04
N VAL A 75 -7.72 -3.45 16.03
CA VAL A 75 -7.14 -3.50 14.69
C VAL A 75 -5.84 -2.73 14.65
N TRP A 76 -4.81 -3.33 14.07
CA TRP A 76 -3.49 -2.75 13.90
C TRP A 76 -3.10 -2.70 12.42
N TYR A 77 -2.40 -1.66 12.03
CA TYR A 77 -1.96 -1.42 10.66
C TYR A 77 -0.44 -1.33 10.58
N THR A 78 0.14 -1.65 9.45
CA THR A 78 1.53 -1.27 9.18
C THR A 78 1.59 0.21 8.79
N PRO A 79 2.75 0.89 8.95
CA PRO A 79 2.90 2.28 8.48
C PRO A 79 2.55 2.45 7.01
N GLU A 80 2.91 1.47 6.18
CA GLU A 80 2.63 1.45 4.74
C GLU A 80 1.12 1.36 4.48
N GLN A 81 0.40 0.51 5.21
CA GLN A 81 -1.06 0.42 5.12
C GLN A 81 -1.72 1.74 5.54
N VAL A 82 -1.26 2.39 6.61
CA VAL A 82 -1.78 3.70 7.02
C VAL A 82 -1.56 4.73 5.94
N GLN A 83 -0.35 4.81 5.38
CA GLN A 83 -0.04 5.75 4.31
C GLN A 83 -0.91 5.53 3.07
N ALA A 84 -1.11 4.28 2.68
CA ALA A 84 -1.90 3.91 1.51
C ALA A 84 -3.40 4.14 1.68
N LEU A 85 -3.93 3.85 2.87
CA LEU A 85 -5.36 3.92 3.14
C LEU A 85 -5.83 5.32 3.57
N THR A 86 -4.93 6.21 3.98
CA THR A 86 -5.29 7.58 4.40
C THR A 86 -6.04 8.36 3.30
N PRO A 87 -5.59 8.42 2.04
CA PRO A 87 -6.34 9.12 0.98
C PRO A 87 -7.71 8.50 0.72
N VAL A 88 -7.80 7.16 0.82
CA VAL A 88 -9.08 6.45 0.68
C VAL A 88 -10.04 6.86 1.80
N ARG A 89 -9.54 6.91 3.04
CA ARG A 89 -10.33 7.32 4.20
C ARG A 89 -10.87 8.74 4.05
N GLU A 90 -10.05 9.68 3.65
CA GLU A 90 -10.45 11.07 3.42
C GLU A 90 -11.57 11.17 2.37
N ASN A 91 -11.48 10.38 1.30
CA ASN A 91 -12.54 10.27 0.28
C ASN A 91 -13.83 9.67 0.85
N VAL A 92 -13.73 8.63 1.71
CA VAL A 92 -14.89 8.03 2.37
C VAL A 92 -15.60 9.06 3.24
N GLU A 93 -14.87 9.82 4.05
CA GLU A 93 -15.44 10.87 4.94
C GLU A 93 -16.15 11.95 4.12
N ASN A 94 -15.53 12.43 3.06
CA ASN A 94 -16.12 13.44 2.16
C ASN A 94 -17.41 12.92 1.49
N LEU A 95 -17.42 11.67 1.05
CA LEU A 95 -18.59 11.05 0.44
C LEU A 95 -19.69 10.75 1.46
N ALA A 96 -19.34 10.33 2.67
CA ALA A 96 -20.31 10.11 3.74
C ALA A 96 -21.05 11.40 4.08
N ALA A 97 -20.33 12.54 4.11
CA ALA A 97 -20.92 13.85 4.39
C ALA A 97 -21.79 14.36 3.24
N SER A 98 -21.39 14.14 1.97
CA SER A 98 -22.08 14.69 0.79
C SER A 98 -23.14 13.76 0.20
N GLN A 99 -22.99 12.44 0.34
CA GLN A 99 -23.82 11.39 -0.26
C GLN A 99 -24.06 10.25 0.73
N PRO A 100 -24.88 10.44 1.78
CA PRO A 100 -25.06 9.45 2.86
C PRO A 100 -25.69 8.15 2.40
N ASP A 101 -26.45 8.17 1.29
CA ASP A 101 -27.19 7.00 0.78
C ASP A 101 -26.31 5.98 0.05
N LEU A 102 -25.06 6.33 -0.28
CA LEU A 102 -24.13 5.41 -0.91
C LEU A 102 -23.89 4.17 -0.04
N ARG A 103 -23.68 3.02 -0.70
CA ARG A 103 -23.14 1.83 -0.04
C ARG A 103 -21.74 2.13 0.48
N ASP A 104 -21.33 1.44 1.50
CA ASP A 104 -20.00 1.67 2.07
C ASP A 104 -18.92 1.07 1.17
N VAL A 105 -19.14 -0.16 0.69
CA VAL A 105 -18.18 -0.92 -0.12
C VAL A 105 -18.82 -1.47 -1.38
N PHE A 106 -18.14 -1.36 -2.50
CA PHE A 106 -18.33 -2.18 -3.68
C PHE A 106 -17.28 -3.30 -3.69
N LEU A 107 -17.70 -4.56 -3.71
CA LEU A 107 -16.81 -5.72 -3.79
C LEU A 107 -16.75 -6.26 -5.22
N CYS A 108 -15.60 -6.02 -5.88
CA CYS A 108 -15.28 -6.56 -7.19
C CYS A 108 -14.53 -7.88 -7.04
N HIS A 109 -14.98 -8.92 -7.72
CA HIS A 109 -14.37 -10.26 -7.66
C HIS A 109 -14.54 -11.00 -8.98
N ALA A 110 -13.77 -12.07 -9.20
CA ALA A 110 -13.97 -12.97 -10.30
C ALA A 110 -15.19 -13.87 -10.05
N TRP A 111 -15.87 -14.28 -11.12
CA TRP A 111 -17.05 -15.14 -11.02
C TRP A 111 -16.78 -16.43 -10.26
N ASP A 112 -15.59 -17.01 -10.44
CA ASP A 112 -15.20 -18.26 -9.78
C ASP A 112 -15.10 -18.15 -8.25
N ASP A 113 -14.84 -16.94 -7.74
CA ASP A 113 -14.69 -16.66 -6.31
C ASP A 113 -16.00 -16.41 -5.58
N ARG A 114 -17.10 -16.26 -6.31
CA ARG A 114 -18.40 -15.78 -5.78
C ARG A 114 -18.95 -16.58 -4.61
N GLN A 115 -18.71 -17.90 -4.58
CA GLN A 115 -19.19 -18.78 -3.51
C GLN A 115 -18.07 -19.18 -2.52
N GLY A 116 -16.87 -18.74 -2.77
CA GLY A 116 -15.70 -18.96 -1.94
C GLY A 116 -15.25 -17.67 -1.23
N SER A 117 -14.03 -17.25 -1.53
CA SER A 117 -13.37 -16.12 -0.89
C SER A 117 -14.11 -14.78 -0.99
N ALA A 118 -14.83 -14.55 -2.10
CA ALA A 118 -15.62 -13.33 -2.23
C ALA A 118 -16.84 -13.33 -1.29
N LYS A 119 -17.51 -14.49 -1.17
CA LYS A 119 -18.60 -14.65 -0.22
C LYS A 119 -18.12 -14.55 1.22
N GLU A 120 -16.99 -15.16 1.55
CA GLU A 120 -16.39 -15.07 2.88
C GLU A 120 -16.12 -13.60 3.27
N LEU A 121 -15.44 -12.85 2.40
CA LEU A 121 -15.18 -11.44 2.64
C LEU A 121 -16.46 -10.62 2.76
N HIS A 122 -17.43 -10.86 1.90
CA HIS A 122 -18.75 -10.21 1.96
C HIS A 122 -19.43 -10.44 3.32
N ASP A 123 -19.55 -11.71 3.74
CA ASP A 123 -20.23 -12.08 4.98
C ASP A 123 -19.50 -11.48 6.23
N LEU A 124 -18.16 -11.45 6.20
CA LEU A 124 -17.35 -10.84 7.25
C LEU A 124 -17.55 -9.33 7.31
N LEU A 125 -17.72 -8.65 6.19
CA LEU A 125 -17.99 -7.22 6.13
C LEU A 125 -19.42 -6.90 6.61
N GLU A 126 -20.42 -7.61 6.11
CA GLU A 126 -21.82 -7.43 6.56
C GLU A 126 -21.98 -7.73 8.06
N GLY A 127 -21.30 -8.77 8.57
CA GLY A 127 -21.26 -9.07 10.00
C GLY A 127 -20.66 -7.97 10.87
N ARG A 128 -19.95 -7.00 10.26
CA ARG A 128 -19.43 -5.78 10.91
C ARG A 128 -20.27 -4.53 10.65
N GLY A 129 -21.44 -4.70 10.02
CA GLY A 129 -22.35 -3.59 9.72
C GLY A 129 -22.00 -2.79 8.46
N VAL A 130 -21.07 -3.27 7.64
CA VAL A 130 -20.70 -2.62 6.38
C VAL A 130 -21.76 -2.95 5.32
N ARG A 131 -22.30 -1.92 4.67
CA ARG A 131 -23.26 -2.07 3.57
C ARG A 131 -22.51 -2.39 2.28
N VAL A 132 -22.46 -3.66 1.90
CA VAL A 132 -21.71 -4.11 0.71
C VAL A 132 -22.62 -4.12 -0.51
N TRP A 133 -22.14 -3.55 -1.62
CA TRP A 133 -22.67 -3.80 -2.95
C TRP A 133 -21.89 -4.95 -3.59
N PHE A 134 -22.54 -6.08 -3.77
CA PHE A 134 -21.93 -7.31 -4.25
C PHE A 134 -22.31 -7.53 -5.71
N SER A 135 -21.33 -7.57 -6.60
CA SER A 135 -21.54 -7.55 -8.05
C SER A 135 -22.37 -8.72 -8.60
N GLU A 136 -22.48 -9.82 -7.86
CA GLU A 136 -23.23 -11.00 -8.29
C GLU A 136 -24.74 -10.75 -8.41
N LYS A 137 -25.30 -9.91 -7.54
CA LYS A 137 -26.73 -9.59 -7.54
C LYS A 137 -27.11 -8.50 -8.56
N ASP A 138 -26.13 -7.68 -8.94
CA ASP A 138 -26.38 -6.43 -9.67
C ASP A 138 -25.80 -6.41 -11.09
N LEU A 139 -25.02 -7.43 -11.50
CA LEU A 139 -24.38 -7.54 -12.80
C LEU A 139 -24.71 -8.86 -13.47
N GLY A 140 -25.38 -8.80 -14.63
CA GLY A 140 -25.62 -9.96 -15.47
C GLY A 140 -24.33 -10.60 -15.98
N LEU A 141 -24.38 -11.89 -16.31
CA LEU A 141 -23.29 -12.60 -17.00
C LEU A 141 -22.82 -11.81 -18.23
N GLY A 142 -21.50 -11.65 -18.38
CA GLY A 142 -20.89 -11.00 -19.55
C GLY A 142 -20.71 -9.47 -19.45
N VAL A 143 -21.00 -8.83 -18.32
CA VAL A 143 -20.68 -7.41 -18.14
C VAL A 143 -19.16 -7.26 -17.99
N PRO A 144 -18.49 -6.39 -18.80
CA PRO A 144 -17.08 -6.11 -18.64
C PRO A 144 -16.75 -5.58 -17.23
N MET A 145 -15.65 -6.06 -16.65
CA MET A 145 -15.23 -5.72 -15.27
C MET A 145 -15.15 -4.22 -15.05
N MET A 146 -14.65 -3.46 -16.04
CA MET A 146 -14.53 -2.00 -15.92
C MET A 146 -15.87 -1.30 -15.75
N ARG A 147 -16.89 -1.73 -16.48
CA ARG A 147 -18.27 -1.22 -16.28
C ARG A 147 -18.83 -1.59 -14.91
N ALA A 148 -18.49 -2.79 -14.44
CA ALA A 148 -18.85 -3.23 -13.10
C ALA A 148 -18.22 -2.33 -12.04
N ILE A 149 -16.92 -2.08 -12.16
CA ILE A 149 -16.17 -1.21 -11.24
C ILE A 149 -16.70 0.23 -11.29
N ASP A 150 -16.93 0.78 -12.48
CA ASP A 150 -17.45 2.17 -12.60
C ASP A 150 -18.84 2.30 -11.99
N LYS A 151 -19.76 1.37 -12.31
CA LYS A 151 -21.10 1.33 -11.72
C LYS A 151 -21.04 1.13 -10.20
N GLY A 152 -20.17 0.24 -9.71
CA GLY A 152 -19.97 0.01 -8.29
C GLY A 152 -19.47 1.24 -7.56
N LEU A 153 -18.48 1.94 -8.13
CA LEU A 153 -17.92 3.17 -7.55
C LEU A 153 -18.89 4.36 -7.57
N VAL A 154 -19.80 4.41 -8.53
CA VAL A 154 -20.87 5.43 -8.56
C VAL A 154 -21.83 5.23 -7.38
N ASN A 155 -22.08 3.98 -6.98
CA ASN A 155 -23.05 3.61 -5.96
C ASN A 155 -22.45 3.30 -4.58
N SER A 156 -21.14 3.42 -4.43
CA SER A 156 -20.44 3.07 -3.19
C SER A 156 -19.35 4.09 -2.87
N ARG A 157 -18.95 4.16 -1.59
CA ARG A 157 -17.90 5.06 -1.11
C ARG A 157 -16.51 4.56 -1.50
N VAL A 158 -16.27 3.25 -1.41
CA VAL A 158 -14.99 2.62 -1.75
C VAL A 158 -15.22 1.36 -2.59
N GLY A 159 -14.28 1.05 -3.47
CA GLY A 159 -14.22 -0.21 -4.21
C GLY A 159 -13.12 -1.10 -3.67
N ILE A 160 -13.47 -2.33 -3.34
CA ILE A 160 -12.53 -3.39 -3.00
C ILE A 160 -12.39 -4.31 -4.21
N VAL A 161 -11.18 -4.54 -4.66
CA VAL A 161 -10.89 -5.50 -5.72
C VAL A 161 -10.26 -6.74 -5.09
N LEU A 162 -10.99 -7.83 -5.01
CA LEU A 162 -10.48 -9.09 -4.51
C LEU A 162 -9.64 -9.76 -5.60
N VAL A 163 -8.33 -9.69 -5.42
CA VAL A 163 -7.34 -10.24 -6.36
C VAL A 163 -7.01 -11.66 -5.95
N THR A 164 -7.50 -12.60 -6.74
CA THR A 164 -7.29 -14.05 -6.58
C THR A 164 -6.61 -14.61 -7.84
N PRO A 165 -6.13 -15.86 -7.83
CA PRO A 165 -5.69 -16.51 -9.07
C PRO A 165 -6.77 -16.53 -10.17
N ALA A 166 -8.04 -16.60 -9.81
CA ALA A 166 -9.15 -16.52 -10.77
C ALA A 166 -9.27 -15.10 -11.37
N MET A 167 -9.12 -14.06 -10.54
CA MET A 167 -9.12 -12.68 -10.98
C MET A 167 -7.92 -12.40 -11.90
N LEU A 168 -6.72 -12.89 -11.56
CA LEU A 168 -5.52 -12.70 -12.38
C LEU A 168 -5.67 -13.33 -13.78
N ARG A 169 -6.32 -14.48 -13.89
CA ARG A 169 -6.61 -15.09 -15.20
C ARG A 169 -7.61 -14.27 -16.04
N ARG A 170 -8.52 -13.57 -15.39
CA ARG A 170 -9.58 -12.80 -16.04
C ARG A 170 -9.11 -11.42 -16.51
N LEU A 171 -8.27 -10.74 -15.75
CA LEU A 171 -7.80 -9.39 -16.05
C LEU A 171 -7.24 -9.21 -17.47
N PRO A 172 -6.34 -10.08 -17.98
CA PRO A 172 -5.80 -9.94 -19.34
C PRO A 172 -6.85 -10.19 -20.43
N ALA A 173 -7.80 -11.10 -20.17
CA ALA A 173 -8.81 -11.48 -21.15
C ALA A 173 -9.85 -10.36 -21.40
N GLU A 174 -10.00 -9.42 -20.49
CA GLU A 174 -10.98 -8.32 -20.63
C GLU A 174 -10.44 -7.11 -21.38
N GLY A 175 -9.16 -7.10 -21.79
CA GLY A 175 -8.58 -6.02 -22.59
C GLY A 175 -8.75 -4.64 -21.97
N ILE A 176 -8.55 -4.53 -20.66
CA ILE A 176 -8.72 -3.28 -19.91
C ILE A 176 -7.76 -2.23 -20.48
N ALA A 177 -8.31 -1.17 -21.08
CA ALA A 177 -7.49 -0.06 -21.54
C ALA A 177 -6.86 0.64 -20.33
N ASP A 178 -5.54 0.74 -20.30
CA ASP A 178 -4.76 1.37 -19.21
C ASP A 178 -5.28 2.77 -18.84
N LYS A 179 -5.85 3.49 -19.81
CA LYS A 179 -6.43 4.82 -19.61
C LYS A 179 -7.68 4.80 -18.74
N GLU A 180 -8.55 3.81 -18.92
CA GLU A 180 -9.80 3.68 -18.14
C GLU A 180 -9.48 3.28 -16.71
N LEU A 181 -8.63 2.29 -16.53
CA LEU A 181 -8.16 1.88 -15.21
C LEU A 181 -7.43 3.03 -14.50
N SER A 182 -6.55 3.76 -15.20
CA SER A 182 -5.87 4.93 -14.66
C SER A 182 -6.85 6.02 -14.21
N ALA A 183 -7.96 6.23 -14.94
CA ALA A 183 -8.97 7.21 -14.59
C ALA A 183 -9.73 6.81 -13.30
N LEU A 184 -10.02 5.52 -13.12
CA LEU A 184 -10.66 5.00 -11.91
C LEU A 184 -9.71 5.04 -10.71
N LEU A 185 -8.46 4.67 -10.91
CA LEU A 185 -7.44 4.70 -9.85
C LEU A 185 -7.14 6.12 -9.36
N ARG A 186 -7.23 7.14 -10.24
CA ARG A 186 -7.08 8.55 -9.82
C ARG A 186 -8.12 9.01 -8.80
N ARG A 187 -9.24 8.33 -8.68
CA ARG A 187 -10.27 8.65 -7.68
C ARG A 187 -9.86 8.25 -6.25
N GLU A 188 -8.74 7.55 -6.08
CA GLU A 188 -8.23 7.07 -4.77
C GLU A 188 -9.30 6.38 -3.92
N ARG A 189 -10.12 5.56 -4.57
CA ARG A 189 -11.25 4.87 -3.97
C ARG A 189 -11.20 3.36 -4.19
N LEU A 190 -10.13 2.85 -4.82
CA LEU A 190 -9.93 1.42 -5.05
C LEU A 190 -8.82 0.89 -4.13
N VAL A 191 -9.14 -0.19 -3.44
CA VAL A 191 -8.21 -0.91 -2.56
C VAL A 191 -8.13 -2.36 -3.03
N PRO A 192 -6.98 -2.83 -3.52
CA PRO A 192 -6.77 -4.23 -3.81
C PRO A 192 -6.66 -5.05 -2.51
N VAL A 193 -7.28 -6.21 -2.49
CA VAL A 193 -7.12 -7.24 -1.46
C VAL A 193 -6.59 -8.49 -2.12
N VAL A 194 -5.33 -8.81 -1.87
CA VAL A 194 -4.66 -9.97 -2.48
C VAL A 194 -4.93 -11.21 -1.64
N HIS A 195 -5.48 -12.26 -2.27
CA HIS A 195 -5.87 -13.51 -1.63
C HIS A 195 -5.48 -14.73 -2.45
N GLY A 196 -4.69 -15.62 -1.85
CA GLY A 196 -4.21 -16.84 -2.52
C GLY A 196 -3.27 -16.60 -3.71
N THR A 197 -2.73 -15.39 -3.82
CA THR A 197 -1.76 -14.92 -4.81
C THR A 197 -0.85 -13.86 -4.19
N THR A 198 0.02 -13.22 -4.98
CA THR A 198 0.97 -12.21 -4.48
C THR A 198 0.85 -10.89 -5.23
N TYR A 199 1.42 -9.83 -4.67
CA TYR A 199 1.51 -8.54 -5.37
C TYR A 199 2.40 -8.61 -6.59
N GLU A 200 3.44 -9.45 -6.58
CA GLU A 200 4.33 -9.68 -7.72
C GLU A 200 3.58 -10.32 -8.90
N GLU A 201 2.69 -11.27 -8.62
CA GLU A 201 1.83 -11.88 -9.65
C GLU A 201 0.81 -10.86 -10.18
N LEU A 202 0.28 -10.00 -9.33
CA LEU A 202 -0.61 -8.91 -9.74
C LEU A 202 0.15 -7.90 -10.62
N GLU A 203 1.40 -7.58 -10.29
CA GLU A 203 2.24 -6.65 -11.05
C GLU A 203 2.49 -7.15 -12.49
N GLN A 204 2.69 -8.46 -12.67
CA GLN A 204 2.86 -9.06 -13.99
C GLN A 204 1.60 -8.91 -14.87
N VAL A 205 0.42 -8.80 -14.26
CA VAL A 205 -0.86 -8.72 -14.96
C VAL A 205 -1.35 -7.27 -15.07
N SER A 206 -1.17 -6.48 -14.04
CA SER A 206 -1.63 -5.08 -13.98
C SER A 206 -0.77 -4.24 -13.07
N LEU A 207 0.24 -3.57 -13.64
CA LEU A 207 1.08 -2.58 -12.95
C LEU A 207 0.25 -1.49 -12.26
N LEU A 208 -0.86 -1.08 -12.88
CA LEU A 208 -1.71 -0.01 -12.35
C LEU A 208 -2.44 -0.43 -11.06
N LEU A 209 -2.94 -1.66 -10.98
CA LEU A 209 -3.53 -2.18 -9.75
C LEU A 209 -2.46 -2.46 -8.69
N ALA A 210 -1.33 -3.04 -9.09
CA ALA A 210 -0.22 -3.33 -8.19
C ALA A 210 0.45 -2.07 -7.62
N SER A 211 0.37 -0.93 -8.34
CA SER A 211 0.86 0.37 -7.83
C SER A 211 0.05 0.90 -6.64
N ARG A 212 -1.12 0.33 -6.39
CA ARG A 212 -1.93 0.65 -5.21
C ARG A 212 -1.55 -0.28 -4.07
N ALA A 213 -1.08 0.30 -2.99
CA ALA A 213 -0.94 -0.47 -1.76
C ALA A 213 -2.33 -0.83 -1.24
N GLY A 214 -2.49 -2.06 -0.81
CA GLY A 214 -3.74 -2.61 -0.32
C GLY A 214 -3.49 -3.57 0.83
N LEU A 215 -4.30 -4.60 0.94
CA LEU A 215 -4.24 -5.60 2.00
C LEU A 215 -3.91 -6.97 1.41
N SER A 216 -3.31 -7.86 2.20
CA SER A 216 -2.95 -9.20 1.76
C SER A 216 -3.31 -10.24 2.81
N THR A 217 -3.98 -11.29 2.38
CA THR A 217 -4.30 -12.42 3.27
C THR A 217 -3.13 -13.38 3.47
N ALA A 218 -2.00 -13.16 2.83
CA ALA A 218 -0.74 -13.82 3.15
C ALA A 218 -0.13 -13.31 4.46
N GLU A 219 -0.47 -12.08 4.85
CA GLU A 219 0.05 -11.42 6.06
C GLU A 219 -0.96 -11.42 7.21
N GLU A 220 -2.24 -11.48 6.90
CA GLU A 220 -3.36 -11.32 7.83
C GLU A 220 -4.50 -12.27 7.44
N SER A 221 -5.32 -12.68 8.40
CA SER A 221 -6.52 -13.45 8.09
C SER A 221 -7.56 -12.62 7.33
N MET A 222 -8.45 -13.28 6.58
CA MET A 222 -9.57 -12.60 5.91
C MET A 222 -10.43 -11.80 6.90
N ALA A 223 -10.57 -12.29 8.12
CA ALA A 223 -11.30 -11.62 9.19
C ALA A 223 -10.62 -10.31 9.65
N GLU A 224 -9.29 -10.27 9.70
CA GLU A 224 -8.51 -9.06 10.01
C GLU A 224 -8.57 -8.06 8.86
N VAL A 225 -8.45 -8.53 7.62
CA VAL A 225 -8.64 -7.71 6.42
C VAL A 225 -10.04 -7.07 6.43
N ALA A 226 -11.10 -7.85 6.69
CA ALA A 226 -12.46 -7.33 6.81
C ALA A 226 -12.63 -6.31 7.94
N ALA A 227 -11.94 -6.52 9.08
CA ALA A 227 -11.95 -5.57 10.19
C ALA A 227 -11.30 -4.23 9.80
N LYS A 228 -10.18 -4.25 9.09
CA LYS A 228 -9.51 -3.05 8.56
C LYS A 228 -10.38 -2.30 7.57
N ILE A 229 -11.04 -3.03 6.65
CA ILE A 229 -11.97 -2.41 5.70
C ILE A 229 -13.16 -1.79 6.43
N ALA A 230 -13.73 -2.47 7.42
CA ALA A 230 -14.84 -1.95 8.20
C ALA A 230 -14.47 -0.63 8.91
N GLU A 231 -13.30 -0.56 9.53
CA GLU A 231 -12.81 0.70 10.11
C GLU A 231 -12.55 1.79 9.07
N LEU A 232 -12.01 1.41 7.92
CA LEU A 232 -11.74 2.34 6.82
C LEU A 232 -13.01 3.05 6.34
N VAL A 233 -14.16 2.36 6.35
CA VAL A 233 -15.44 2.88 5.84
C VAL A 233 -16.39 3.38 6.93
N ALA A 234 -16.09 3.17 8.19
CA ALA A 234 -16.83 3.69 9.32
C ALA A 234 -16.68 5.23 9.39
N ALA A 235 -17.69 5.96 8.93
CA ALA A 235 -17.70 7.43 8.87
C ALA A 235 -18.88 7.98 9.71
#